data_73b77e47118583b5c92960f55dc60476
#
_entry.id   73b77e47118583b5c92960f55dc60476
#
_cell.length_a   1.000
_cell.length_b   1.000
_cell.length_c   1.000
_cell.angle_alpha   90.00
_cell.angle_beta   90.00
_cell.angle_gamma   90.00
#
_symmetry.space_group_name_H-M   'P 1'
#
loop_
_entity.id
_entity.type
_entity.pdbx_description
1 polymer ?
#
loop_
_entity_poly.entity_id
_entity_poly.type
_entity_poly.pdbx_seq_one_letter_code
_entity_poly.pdbx_strand_id
1 'polypeptide(L)'
;AVRVGATDLARGDQRGPVSRVSGGARLFAVIVALVLENYAGLAGADALFGLGIAAWLAWGAWGASQAVLDQLMDHEWPAEKKQRFLEVLAQNPDITGVHDLRTRTSGNRDFVQFHVWVDAEMTVREAHKVMDTIEDRLHAVFPDLEILIHPDPEGLVDEIGPAGKDVLPPIRVTMD
;
A
#
# COMPACT_ATOMS: atom_id res chain seq x y z
N ALA A 1 -1.36 41.66 5.56
CA ALA A 1 0.07 41.39 5.51
C ALA A 1 0.28 39.90 5.77
N VAL A 2 0.33 39.11 4.70
CA VAL A 2 0.61 37.67 4.75
C VAL A 2 2.12 37.49 4.72
N ARG A 3 2.64 36.95 5.80
CA ARG A 3 4.07 36.61 5.94
C ARG A 3 4.30 35.24 5.28
N VAL A 4 4.82 35.23 4.07
CA VAL A 4 5.31 34.03 3.42
C VAL A 4 6.64 33.66 4.08
N GLY A 5 6.64 32.59 4.86
CA GLY A 5 7.83 32.04 5.51
C GLY A 5 8.68 31.29 4.50
N ALA A 6 9.94 31.74 4.36
CA ALA A 6 10.98 31.11 3.58
C ALA A 6 11.46 29.83 4.30
N THR A 7 10.91 28.67 3.94
CA THR A 7 11.42 27.36 4.35
C THR A 7 11.29 26.33 3.20
N ASP A 8 11.95 26.62 2.06
CA ASP A 8 11.96 25.66 0.97
C ASP A 8 13.28 25.68 0.18
N LEU A 9 14.40 25.59 0.89
CA LEU A 9 15.73 25.48 0.28
C LEU A 9 16.60 24.41 0.93
N ALA A 10 16.01 23.28 1.34
CA ALA A 10 16.78 22.13 1.79
C ALA A 10 16.18 20.82 1.26
N ARG A 11 15.86 20.76 -0.04
CA ARG A 11 15.68 19.49 -0.71
C ARG A 11 17.04 18.99 -1.13
N GLY A 12 17.83 18.60 -0.11
CA GLY A 12 19.12 17.93 -0.29
C GLY A 12 18.95 16.70 -1.14
N ASP A 13 19.81 16.58 -2.15
CA ASP A 13 20.00 15.42 -3.03
C ASP A 13 20.00 14.11 -2.21
N GLN A 14 18.86 13.46 -2.10
CA GLN A 14 18.67 12.14 -1.49
C GLN A 14 19.08 11.01 -2.46
N ARG A 15 20.06 11.26 -3.33
CA ARG A 15 20.73 10.19 -4.05
C ARG A 15 21.67 9.51 -3.06
N GLY A 16 21.17 8.48 -2.41
CA GLY A 16 21.87 7.70 -1.40
C GLY A 16 23.24 7.18 -1.92
N PRO A 17 24.15 6.79 -1.01
CA PRO A 17 25.51 6.34 -1.34
C PRO A 17 25.56 5.16 -2.32
N VAL A 18 24.50 4.38 -2.42
CA VAL A 18 24.38 3.21 -3.31
C VAL A 18 24.47 3.59 -4.80
N SER A 19 23.98 4.76 -5.21
CA SER A 19 24.03 5.18 -6.62
C SER A 19 25.43 5.58 -7.08
N ARG A 20 26.29 6.06 -6.18
CA ARG A 20 27.68 6.47 -6.51
C ARG A 20 28.61 5.26 -6.57
N VAL A 21 28.43 4.26 -5.71
CA VAL A 21 29.24 3.03 -5.72
C VAL A 21 28.97 2.21 -6.98
N SER A 22 27.72 2.16 -7.45
CA SER A 22 27.37 1.42 -8.67
C SER A 22 27.98 2.00 -9.94
N GLY A 23 28.11 3.33 -10.01
CA GLY A 23 28.76 4.00 -11.15
C GLY A 23 30.26 3.71 -11.26
N GLY A 24 30.98 3.76 -10.15
CA GLY A 24 32.40 3.45 -10.08
C GLY A 24 32.73 1.98 -10.40
N ALA A 25 31.95 1.06 -9.90
CA ALA A 25 32.11 -0.36 -10.19
C ALA A 25 31.93 -0.69 -11.68
N ARG A 26 30.99 -0.03 -12.36
CA ARG A 26 30.74 -0.20 -13.79
C ARG A 26 31.93 0.32 -14.61
N LEU A 27 32.43 1.51 -14.28
CA LEU A 27 33.59 2.10 -14.97
C LEU A 27 34.82 1.22 -14.77
N PHE A 28 35.06 0.70 -13.58
CA PHE A 28 36.14 -0.22 -13.26
C PHE A 28 36.04 -1.52 -14.08
N ALA A 29 34.86 -2.12 -14.19
CA ALA A 29 34.63 -3.32 -14.97
C ALA A 29 34.94 -3.11 -16.45
N VAL A 30 34.55 -1.97 -17.03
CA VAL A 30 34.86 -1.62 -18.42
C VAL A 30 36.38 -1.43 -18.64
N ILE A 31 37.04 -0.77 -17.70
CA ILE A 31 38.51 -0.59 -17.78
C ILE A 31 39.23 -1.93 -17.71
N VAL A 32 38.82 -2.80 -16.79
CA VAL A 32 39.38 -4.16 -16.66
C VAL A 32 39.16 -4.97 -17.93
N ALA A 33 37.97 -4.91 -18.53
CA ALA A 33 37.68 -5.60 -19.78
C ALA A 33 38.59 -5.14 -20.92
N LEU A 34 38.78 -3.82 -21.11
CA LEU A 34 39.64 -3.24 -22.12
C LEU A 34 41.11 -3.62 -21.91
N VAL A 35 41.57 -3.66 -20.65
CA VAL A 35 42.94 -4.08 -20.31
C VAL A 35 43.16 -5.55 -20.63
N LEU A 36 42.22 -6.43 -20.26
CA LEU A 36 42.25 -7.85 -20.55
C LEU A 36 42.26 -8.14 -22.05
N GLU A 37 41.47 -7.44 -22.84
CA GLU A 37 41.42 -7.61 -24.28
C GLU A 37 42.75 -7.16 -24.93
N ASN A 38 43.26 -6.00 -24.55
CA ASN A 38 44.43 -5.40 -25.21
C ASN A 38 45.76 -6.03 -24.77
N TYR A 39 45.89 -6.51 -23.50
CA TYR A 39 47.14 -7.02 -22.97
C TYR A 39 47.17 -8.54 -22.84
N ALA A 40 46.02 -9.21 -22.61
CA ALA A 40 45.98 -10.64 -22.47
C ALA A 40 45.57 -11.39 -23.75
N GLY A 41 45.22 -10.67 -24.82
CA GLY A 41 44.85 -11.24 -26.12
C GLY A 41 43.54 -12.06 -26.05
N LEU A 42 42.70 -11.83 -25.04
CA LEU A 42 41.42 -12.52 -24.85
C LEU A 42 40.35 -11.91 -25.75
N ALA A 43 40.38 -12.30 -27.05
CA ALA A 43 39.35 -11.86 -27.99
C ALA A 43 37.94 -12.24 -27.49
N GLY A 44 37.05 -11.24 -27.38
CA GLY A 44 35.69 -11.42 -26.92
C GLY A 44 35.45 -11.16 -25.42
N ALA A 45 36.48 -10.78 -24.66
CA ALA A 45 36.35 -10.39 -23.28
C ALA A 45 35.37 -9.23 -23.10
N ASP A 46 35.45 -8.21 -23.97
CA ASP A 46 34.55 -7.05 -23.98
C ASP A 46 33.07 -7.48 -24.14
N ALA A 47 32.78 -8.38 -25.05
CA ALA A 47 31.42 -8.88 -25.26
C ALA A 47 30.88 -9.63 -24.04
N LEU A 48 31.72 -10.45 -23.37
CA LEU A 48 31.32 -11.17 -22.17
C LEU A 48 31.07 -10.23 -20.98
N PHE A 49 31.92 -9.24 -20.78
CA PHE A 49 31.72 -8.21 -19.77
C PHE A 49 30.47 -7.36 -20.07
N GLY A 50 30.26 -7.00 -21.34
CA GLY A 50 29.06 -6.30 -21.78
C GLY A 50 27.79 -7.07 -21.50
N LEU A 51 27.77 -8.39 -21.80
CA LEU A 51 26.65 -9.26 -21.46
C LEU A 51 26.43 -9.37 -19.95
N GLY A 52 27.49 -9.47 -19.16
CA GLY A 52 27.40 -9.52 -17.72
C GLY A 52 26.80 -8.24 -17.12
N ILE A 53 27.23 -7.08 -17.62
CA ILE A 53 26.68 -5.78 -17.21
C ILE A 53 25.19 -5.67 -17.64
N ALA A 54 24.88 -6.09 -18.88
CA ALA A 54 23.51 -6.05 -19.37
C ALA A 54 22.58 -6.94 -18.54
N ALA A 55 23.01 -8.18 -18.22
CA ALA A 55 22.24 -9.08 -17.35
C ALA A 55 22.03 -8.51 -15.96
N TRP A 56 23.07 -7.90 -15.38
CA TRP A 56 22.94 -7.25 -14.05
C TRP A 56 22.01 -6.05 -14.08
N LEU A 57 22.08 -5.22 -15.12
CA LEU A 57 21.15 -4.09 -15.30
C LEU A 57 19.71 -4.57 -15.49
N ALA A 58 19.50 -5.63 -16.28
CA ALA A 58 18.18 -6.23 -16.49
C ALA A 58 17.61 -6.77 -15.17
N TRP A 59 18.43 -7.44 -14.37
CA TRP A 59 18.02 -7.90 -13.03
C TRP A 59 17.61 -6.74 -12.13
N GLY A 60 18.42 -5.67 -12.07
CA GLY A 60 18.10 -4.48 -11.29
C GLY A 60 16.83 -3.76 -11.77
N ALA A 61 16.64 -3.67 -13.08
CA ALA A 61 15.44 -3.09 -13.68
C ALA A 61 14.20 -3.92 -13.37
N TRP A 62 14.33 -5.25 -13.41
CA TRP A 62 13.24 -6.17 -13.03
C TRP A 62 12.82 -5.96 -11.57
N GLY A 63 13.78 -5.93 -10.63
CA GLY A 63 13.48 -5.68 -9.22
C GLY A 63 12.84 -4.32 -8.96
N ALA A 64 13.32 -3.26 -9.64
CA ALA A 64 12.72 -1.94 -9.55
C ALA A 64 11.29 -1.92 -10.12
N SER A 65 11.04 -2.63 -11.23
CA SER A 65 9.72 -2.74 -11.84
C SER A 65 8.73 -3.48 -10.93
N GLN A 66 9.17 -4.56 -10.29
CA GLN A 66 8.35 -5.29 -9.31
C GLN A 66 7.95 -4.37 -8.14
N ALA A 67 8.90 -3.65 -7.56
CA ALA A 67 8.64 -2.72 -6.46
C ALA A 67 7.64 -1.62 -6.84
N VAL A 68 7.71 -1.11 -8.07
CA VAL A 68 6.75 -0.11 -8.57
C VAL A 68 5.38 -0.73 -8.82
N LEU A 69 5.33 -1.92 -9.40
CA LEU A 69 4.07 -2.66 -9.59
C LEU A 69 3.41 -2.97 -8.25
N ASP A 70 4.19 -3.42 -7.26
CA ASP A 70 3.72 -3.67 -5.91
C ASP A 70 3.13 -2.40 -5.26
N GLN A 71 3.69 -1.24 -5.55
CA GLN A 71 3.21 0.05 -5.07
C GLN A 71 1.95 0.55 -5.81
N LEU A 72 1.77 0.15 -7.07
CA LEU A 72 0.62 0.51 -7.90
C LEU A 72 -0.54 -0.49 -7.77
N MET A 73 -0.23 -1.74 -7.45
CA MET A 73 -1.25 -2.76 -7.19
C MET A 73 -1.69 -2.63 -5.73
N ASP A 74 -2.96 -2.33 -5.54
CA ASP A 74 -3.59 -2.23 -4.22
C ASP A 74 -3.37 -3.53 -3.44
N HIS A 75 -2.45 -3.51 -2.47
CA HIS A 75 -2.21 -4.65 -1.60
C HIS A 75 -3.28 -4.70 -0.52
N GLU A 76 -3.95 -5.83 -0.46
CA GLU A 76 -4.87 -6.12 0.62
C GLU A 76 -4.11 -6.22 1.96
N TRP A 77 -4.74 -5.77 3.05
CA TRP A 77 -4.09 -5.82 4.36
C TRP A 77 -3.76 -7.25 4.80
N PRO A 78 -2.69 -7.44 5.57
CA PRO A 78 -2.41 -8.71 6.23
C PRO A 78 -3.58 -9.15 7.12
N ALA A 79 -3.80 -10.45 7.22
CA ALA A 79 -4.91 -11.03 7.98
C ALA A 79 -4.96 -10.55 9.45
N GLU A 80 -3.80 -10.43 10.10
CA GLU A 80 -3.68 -9.93 11.47
C GLU A 80 -4.18 -8.48 11.62
N LYS A 81 -3.88 -7.62 10.64
CA LYS A 81 -4.35 -6.23 10.64
C LYS A 81 -5.86 -6.14 10.44
N LYS A 82 -6.41 -6.97 9.53
CA LYS A 82 -7.86 -7.06 9.32
C LYS A 82 -8.57 -7.54 10.58
N GLN A 83 -8.03 -8.56 11.24
CA GLN A 83 -8.60 -9.08 12.48
C GLN A 83 -8.64 -8.00 13.56
N ARG A 84 -7.53 -7.28 13.77
CA ARG A 84 -7.48 -6.18 14.74
C ARG A 84 -8.48 -5.07 14.40
N PHE A 85 -8.66 -4.76 13.13
CA PHE A 85 -9.66 -3.81 12.67
C PHE A 85 -11.09 -4.26 13.03
N LEU A 86 -11.43 -5.53 12.78
CA LEU A 86 -12.72 -6.11 13.11
C LEU A 86 -12.97 -6.16 14.62
N GLU A 87 -11.94 -6.41 15.44
CA GLU A 87 -12.03 -6.37 16.91
C GLU A 87 -12.38 -4.97 17.42
N VAL A 88 -11.87 -3.91 16.79
CA VAL A 88 -12.22 -2.52 17.13
C VAL A 88 -13.67 -2.22 16.74
N LEU A 89 -14.11 -2.66 15.57
CA LEU A 89 -15.51 -2.51 15.15
C LEU A 89 -16.49 -3.26 16.06
N ALA A 90 -16.12 -4.47 16.48
CA ALA A 90 -16.94 -5.31 17.36
C ALA A 90 -17.25 -4.66 18.72
N GLN A 91 -16.50 -3.64 19.12
CA GLN A 91 -16.74 -2.91 20.36
C GLN A 91 -17.85 -1.84 20.25
N ASN A 92 -18.42 -1.65 19.06
CA ASN A 92 -19.49 -0.68 18.86
C ASN A 92 -20.86 -1.35 18.97
N PRO A 93 -21.68 -1.01 19.99
CA PRO A 93 -22.98 -1.65 20.22
C PRO A 93 -24.07 -1.27 19.20
N ASP A 94 -23.85 -0.17 18.45
CA ASP A 94 -24.85 0.37 17.53
C ASP A 94 -24.81 -0.28 16.14
N ILE A 95 -23.87 -1.21 15.91
CA ILE A 95 -23.77 -1.99 14.67
C ILE A 95 -24.09 -3.46 14.92
N THR A 96 -24.89 -4.05 14.05
CA THR A 96 -25.29 -5.46 14.15
C THR A 96 -24.45 -6.38 13.28
N GLY A 97 -23.69 -5.83 12.34
CA GLY A 97 -22.79 -6.60 11.49
C GLY A 97 -21.97 -5.74 10.57
N VAL A 98 -20.92 -6.35 9.99
CA VAL A 98 -20.01 -5.75 9.02
C VAL A 98 -19.94 -6.66 7.79
N HIS A 99 -20.01 -6.08 6.60
CA HIS A 99 -19.87 -6.81 5.34
C HIS A 99 -19.17 -5.97 4.28
N ASP A 100 -18.81 -6.59 3.14
CA ASP A 100 -18.09 -5.98 2.02
C ASP A 100 -16.84 -5.20 2.45
N LEU A 101 -16.04 -5.80 3.36
CA LEU A 101 -14.79 -5.20 3.81
C LEU A 101 -13.74 -5.24 2.70
N ARG A 102 -13.34 -4.08 2.24
CA ARG A 102 -12.27 -3.87 1.26
C ARG A 102 -11.15 -3.06 1.88
N THR A 103 -9.95 -3.56 1.79
CA THR A 103 -8.77 -2.92 2.36
C THR A 103 -7.69 -2.78 1.30
N ARG A 104 -7.00 -1.67 1.32
CA ARG A 104 -5.84 -1.45 0.46
C ARG A 104 -4.81 -0.58 1.15
N THR A 105 -3.55 -0.76 0.78
CA THR A 105 -2.48 0.15 1.16
C THR A 105 -1.90 0.76 -0.11
N SER A 106 -1.82 2.07 -0.17
CA SER A 106 -1.23 2.81 -1.29
C SER A 106 -0.16 3.77 -0.75
N GLY A 107 1.10 3.48 -1.05
CA GLY A 107 2.23 4.21 -0.49
C GLY A 107 2.33 4.04 1.03
N ASN A 108 2.17 5.14 1.77
CA ASN A 108 2.18 5.16 3.24
C ASN A 108 0.80 5.35 3.88
N ARG A 109 -0.28 5.24 3.09
CA ARG A 109 -1.66 5.39 3.58
C ARG A 109 -2.41 4.09 3.44
N ASP A 110 -3.22 3.84 4.44
CA ASP A 110 -4.15 2.73 4.46
C ASP A 110 -5.55 3.24 4.13
N PHE A 111 -6.26 2.46 3.33
CA PHE A 111 -7.64 2.73 2.94
C PHE A 111 -8.50 1.55 3.33
N VAL A 112 -9.67 1.84 3.85
CA VAL A 112 -10.67 0.84 4.17
C VAL A 112 -12.04 1.32 3.71
N GLN A 113 -12.76 0.42 3.08
CA GLN A 113 -14.16 0.58 2.74
C GLN A 113 -14.92 -0.62 3.29
N PHE A 114 -16.03 -0.37 3.95
CA PHE A 114 -16.88 -1.43 4.48
C PHE A 114 -18.30 -0.95 4.69
N HIS A 115 -19.20 -1.91 4.78
CA HIS A 115 -20.60 -1.69 5.07
C HIS A 115 -20.91 -2.14 6.50
N VAL A 116 -21.82 -1.44 7.15
CA VAL A 116 -22.27 -1.77 8.50
C VAL A 116 -23.79 -1.83 8.51
N TRP A 117 -24.31 -2.85 9.19
CA TRP A 117 -25.73 -2.91 9.46
C TRP A 117 -26.09 -2.08 10.69
N VAL A 118 -27.07 -1.20 10.49
CA VAL A 118 -27.68 -0.39 11.53
C VAL A 118 -29.18 -0.65 11.58
N ASP A 119 -29.84 -0.25 12.66
CA ASP A 119 -31.31 -0.35 12.76
C ASP A 119 -31.97 0.37 11.57
N ALA A 120 -32.88 -0.34 10.90
CA ALA A 120 -33.59 0.15 9.72
C ALA A 120 -34.46 1.40 10.00
N GLU A 121 -34.87 1.59 11.26
CA GLU A 121 -35.68 2.74 11.69
C GLU A 121 -34.83 3.96 12.07
N MET A 122 -33.49 3.86 12.04
CA MET A 122 -32.60 4.99 12.29
C MET A 122 -32.80 6.08 11.26
N THR A 123 -32.85 7.31 11.72
CA THR A 123 -32.75 8.46 10.81
C THR A 123 -31.33 8.59 10.27
N VAL A 124 -31.17 9.22 9.09
CA VAL A 124 -29.85 9.52 8.51
C VAL A 124 -28.95 10.27 9.54
N ARG A 125 -29.55 11.12 10.36
CA ARG A 125 -28.80 11.86 11.40
C ARG A 125 -28.25 10.93 12.50
N GLU A 126 -29.01 9.92 12.90
CA GLU A 126 -28.59 8.94 13.91
C GLU A 126 -27.53 8.02 13.33
N ALA A 127 -27.76 7.48 12.13
CA ALA A 127 -26.77 6.67 11.43
C ALA A 127 -25.44 7.42 11.25
N HIS A 128 -25.48 8.70 10.89
CA HIS A 128 -24.26 9.51 10.77
C HIS A 128 -23.48 9.64 12.08
N LYS A 129 -24.18 9.78 13.22
CA LYS A 129 -23.50 9.81 14.53
C LYS A 129 -22.83 8.47 14.86
N VAL A 130 -23.45 7.36 14.45
CA VAL A 130 -22.84 6.02 14.60
C VAL A 130 -21.56 5.96 13.78
N MET A 131 -21.59 6.45 12.52
CA MET A 131 -20.40 6.50 11.65
C MET A 131 -19.29 7.33 12.28
N ASP A 132 -19.59 8.54 12.76
CA ASP A 132 -18.62 9.42 13.42
C ASP A 132 -17.96 8.70 14.62
N THR A 133 -18.76 7.99 15.42
CA THR A 133 -18.24 7.23 16.56
C THR A 133 -17.31 6.08 16.14
N ILE A 134 -17.63 5.40 15.04
CA ILE A 134 -16.79 4.34 14.47
C ILE A 134 -15.46 4.94 13.97
N GLU A 135 -15.53 6.03 13.22
CA GLU A 135 -14.36 6.72 12.69
C GLU A 135 -13.41 7.18 13.79
N ASP A 136 -13.93 7.82 14.84
CA ASP A 136 -13.14 8.27 16.00
C ASP A 136 -12.41 7.10 16.68
N ARG A 137 -13.08 5.97 16.87
CA ARG A 137 -12.48 4.77 17.47
C ARG A 137 -11.41 4.15 16.58
N LEU A 138 -11.67 4.08 15.29
CA LEU A 138 -10.71 3.55 14.33
C LEU A 138 -9.48 4.44 14.22
N HIS A 139 -9.66 5.75 14.18
CA HIS A 139 -8.53 6.71 14.15
C HIS A 139 -7.69 6.68 15.44
N ALA A 140 -8.28 6.36 16.59
CA ALA A 140 -7.52 6.17 17.83
C ALA A 140 -6.53 4.99 17.76
N VAL A 141 -6.82 3.96 16.93
CA VAL A 141 -5.98 2.76 16.77
C VAL A 141 -5.16 2.81 15.47
N PHE A 142 -5.71 3.44 14.42
CA PHE A 142 -5.14 3.54 13.08
C PHE A 142 -5.14 5.00 12.62
N PRO A 143 -4.21 5.85 13.08
CA PRO A 143 -4.25 7.31 12.86
C PRO A 143 -4.13 7.73 11.39
N ASP A 144 -3.48 6.93 10.53
CA ASP A 144 -3.27 7.24 9.10
C ASP A 144 -4.27 6.52 8.18
N LEU A 145 -5.39 6.04 8.75
CA LEU A 145 -6.41 5.30 8.02
C LEU A 145 -7.39 6.25 7.34
N GLU A 146 -7.61 6.06 6.04
CA GLU A 146 -8.70 6.70 5.30
C GLU A 146 -9.89 5.75 5.23
N ILE A 147 -11.03 6.19 5.75
CA ILE A 147 -12.19 5.36 6.03
C ILE A 147 -13.37 5.77 5.16
N LEU A 148 -14.02 4.79 4.54
CA LEU A 148 -15.31 4.96 3.88
C LEU A 148 -16.29 3.94 4.46
N ILE A 149 -17.31 4.42 5.15
CA ILE A 149 -18.35 3.60 5.77
C ILE A 149 -19.66 3.78 5.02
N HIS A 150 -20.31 2.67 4.69
CA HIS A 150 -21.66 2.67 4.13
C HIS A 150 -22.64 2.03 5.12
N PRO A 151 -23.61 2.80 5.66
CA PRO A 151 -24.63 2.23 6.55
C PRO A 151 -25.75 1.59 5.73
N ASP A 152 -26.03 0.32 6.00
CA ASP A 152 -27.12 -0.44 5.42
C ASP A 152 -28.16 -0.81 6.49
N PRO A 153 -29.46 -0.85 6.15
CA PRO A 153 -30.47 -1.40 7.05
C PRO A 153 -30.16 -2.87 7.37
N GLU A 154 -30.39 -3.29 8.62
CA GLU A 154 -30.14 -4.68 9.04
C GLU A 154 -30.80 -5.70 8.10
N GLY A 155 -29.99 -6.66 7.61
CA GLY A 155 -30.44 -7.72 6.72
C GLY A 155 -30.42 -7.37 5.23
N LEU A 156 -30.14 -6.12 4.85
CA LEU A 156 -29.89 -5.75 3.46
C LEU A 156 -28.44 -6.05 3.10
N VAL A 157 -28.25 -6.78 2.01
CA VAL A 157 -26.93 -6.97 1.39
C VAL A 157 -27.10 -6.54 -0.06
N ASP A 158 -26.33 -5.57 -0.49
CA ASP A 158 -26.36 -5.13 -1.88
C ASP A 158 -26.02 -6.30 -2.80
N GLU A 159 -26.85 -6.50 -3.85
CA GLU A 159 -26.50 -7.46 -4.91
C GLU A 159 -25.23 -6.96 -5.61
N ILE A 160 -24.12 -7.59 -5.27
CA ILE A 160 -22.81 -7.24 -5.81
C ILE A 160 -22.80 -7.59 -7.30
N GLY A 161 -22.49 -6.61 -8.12
CA GLY A 161 -22.26 -6.79 -9.57
C GLY A 161 -21.17 -7.85 -9.82
N PRO A 162 -20.92 -8.26 -11.08
CA PRO A 162 -20.15 -9.46 -11.47
C PRO A 162 -18.70 -9.56 -10.95
N ALA A 163 -18.19 -8.55 -10.23
CA ALA A 163 -16.86 -8.55 -9.61
C ALA A 163 -16.85 -9.01 -8.14
N GLY A 164 -17.98 -9.25 -7.52
CA GLY A 164 -18.09 -9.49 -6.07
C GLY A 164 -18.06 -10.96 -5.68
N LYS A 165 -16.89 -11.62 -5.74
CA LYS A 165 -16.72 -12.98 -5.20
C LYS A 165 -16.07 -13.05 -3.81
N ASP A 166 -15.69 -11.93 -3.24
CA ASP A 166 -15.06 -11.89 -1.91
C ASP A 166 -16.02 -11.32 -0.87
N VAL A 167 -17.24 -11.88 -0.83
CA VAL A 167 -18.16 -11.63 0.29
C VAL A 167 -17.65 -12.46 1.47
N LEU A 168 -16.95 -11.80 2.38
CA LEU A 168 -16.80 -12.37 3.72
C LEU A 168 -18.21 -12.56 4.27
N PRO A 169 -18.54 -13.75 4.84
CA PRO A 169 -19.84 -13.91 5.47
C PRO A 169 -20.03 -12.80 6.51
N PRO A 170 -21.25 -12.26 6.64
CA PRO A 170 -21.52 -11.19 7.59
C PRO A 170 -21.01 -11.62 8.97
N ILE A 171 -20.03 -10.89 9.48
CA ILE A 171 -19.48 -11.15 10.81
C ILE A 171 -20.51 -10.59 11.77
N ARG A 172 -21.36 -11.48 12.32
CA ARG A 172 -22.23 -11.09 13.42
C ARG A 172 -21.37 -10.82 14.63
N VAL A 173 -21.42 -9.60 15.10
CA VAL A 173 -20.86 -9.22 16.39
C VAL A 173 -21.79 -9.78 17.46
N THR A 174 -21.53 -11.00 17.92
CA THR A 174 -22.23 -11.54 19.10
C THR A 174 -21.56 -10.93 20.31
N MET A 175 -22.29 -10.06 21.00
CA MET A 175 -21.94 -9.67 22.37
C MET A 175 -22.34 -10.84 23.29
N ASP A 176 -21.35 -11.57 23.82
CA ASP A 176 -21.50 -12.45 24.99
C ASP A 176 -21.39 -11.63 26.28
#